data_4efa20de3b80b6ca43f9fad845fb654f
#
_entry.id   4efa20de3b80b6ca43f9fad845fb654f
#
_cell.length_a   1.000
_cell.length_b   1.000
_cell.length_c   1.000
_cell.angle_alpha   90.00
_cell.angle_beta   90.00
_cell.angle_gamma   90.00
#
_symmetry.space_group_name_H-M   'P 1'
#
loop_
_entity.id
_entity.type
_entity.pdbx_description
1 polymer ?
#
loop_
_entity_poly.entity_id
_entity_poly.type
_entity_poly.pdbx_seq_one_letter_code
_entity_poly.pdbx_strand_id
1 'polypeptide(L)'
;MIPDAQLHAEVGRLLGILYAKRFAALDKLSLGRLLSKNPYLYRALGIADSLEFIQQLMIAFVSSSDETIFGNDFIEPLAIFAATHGTASDGELRNVTVGAGAGQDIAIETANSYLAISVKSSKNIFNSQSAKGQGSE
;
A
#
# COMPACT_ATOMS: atom_id res chain seq x y z
N MET A 1 12.79 -16.88 -13.17
CA MET A 1 11.56 -17.12 -12.38
C MET A 1 11.98 -17.21 -10.91
N ILE A 2 11.25 -16.56 -9.99
CA ILE A 2 11.54 -16.65 -8.55
C ILE A 2 11.12 -18.04 -8.07
N PRO A 3 11.97 -18.78 -7.32
CA PRO A 3 11.56 -20.06 -6.72
C PRO A 3 10.39 -19.87 -5.74
N ASP A 4 9.40 -20.75 -5.78
CA ASP A 4 8.21 -20.67 -4.93
C ASP A 4 8.53 -20.58 -3.43
N ALA A 5 9.52 -21.33 -2.97
CA ALA A 5 9.95 -21.30 -1.58
C ALA A 5 10.48 -19.90 -1.17
N GLN A 6 11.19 -19.23 -2.06
CA GLN A 6 11.72 -17.89 -1.80
C GLN A 6 10.59 -16.85 -1.80
N LEU A 7 9.63 -16.97 -2.71
CA LEU A 7 8.45 -16.12 -2.74
C LEU A 7 7.60 -16.31 -1.48
N HIS A 8 7.35 -17.55 -1.06
CA HIS A 8 6.60 -17.85 0.16
C HIS A 8 7.29 -17.29 1.41
N ALA A 9 8.62 -17.42 1.50
CA ALA A 9 9.38 -16.87 2.62
C ALA A 9 9.25 -15.34 2.70
N GLU A 10 9.34 -14.64 1.56
CA GLU A 10 9.21 -13.19 1.51
C GLU A 10 7.77 -12.73 1.83
N VAL A 11 6.77 -13.39 1.29
CA VAL A 11 5.36 -13.13 1.63
C VAL A 11 5.12 -13.31 3.13
N GLY A 12 5.62 -14.40 3.73
CA GLY A 12 5.52 -14.64 5.16
C GLY A 12 6.19 -13.56 6.00
N ARG A 13 7.39 -13.12 5.60
CA ARG A 13 8.12 -12.02 6.24
C ARG A 13 7.34 -10.71 6.19
N LEU A 14 6.82 -10.35 5.01
CA LEU A 14 6.04 -9.13 4.82
C LEU A 14 4.71 -9.15 5.57
N LEU A 15 4.02 -10.29 5.61
CA LEU A 15 2.81 -10.45 6.44
C LEU A 15 3.12 -10.26 7.92
N GLY A 16 4.24 -10.79 8.42
CA GLY A 16 4.68 -10.57 9.79
C GLY A 16 4.86 -9.09 10.14
N ILE A 17 5.50 -8.33 9.24
CA ILE A 17 5.67 -6.88 9.39
C ILE A 17 4.32 -6.15 9.36
N LEU A 18 3.45 -6.50 8.41
CA LEU A 18 2.11 -5.94 8.27
C LEU A 18 1.30 -6.09 9.56
N TYR A 19 1.22 -7.31 10.09
CA TYR A 19 0.49 -7.58 11.33
C TYR A 19 1.10 -6.88 12.55
N ALA A 20 2.43 -6.86 12.67
CA ALA A 20 3.09 -6.14 13.76
C ALA A 20 2.76 -4.64 13.75
N LYS A 21 2.79 -4.00 12.58
CA LYS A 21 2.41 -2.58 12.43
C LYS A 21 0.92 -2.35 12.71
N ARG A 22 0.07 -3.26 12.27
CA ARG A 22 -1.37 -3.21 12.52
C ARG A 22 -1.68 -3.27 14.01
N PHE A 23 -1.08 -4.20 14.75
CA PHE A 23 -1.24 -4.29 16.19
C PHE A 23 -0.67 -3.06 16.91
N ALA A 24 0.49 -2.57 16.51
CA ALA A 24 1.06 -1.35 17.08
C ALA A 24 0.19 -0.10 16.80
N ALA A 25 -0.53 -0.06 15.68
CA ALA A 25 -1.49 1.01 15.41
C ALA A 25 -2.72 0.92 16.30
N LEU A 26 -3.22 -0.29 16.58
CA LEU A 26 -4.33 -0.53 17.51
C LEU A 26 -3.95 -0.15 18.95
N ASP A 27 -2.75 -0.50 19.41
CA ASP A 27 -2.26 -0.15 20.76
C ASP A 27 -2.15 1.37 20.98
N LYS A 28 -1.94 2.13 19.90
CA LYS A 28 -1.88 3.61 19.93
C LYS A 28 -3.25 4.27 19.79
N LEU A 29 -4.32 3.49 19.68
CA LEU A 29 -5.67 4.02 19.56
C LEU A 29 -6.09 4.63 20.90
N SER A 30 -6.41 5.91 20.89
CA SER A 30 -6.89 6.64 22.07
C SER A 30 -8.22 7.32 21.75
N LEU A 31 -9.03 7.58 22.78
CA LEU A 31 -10.29 8.31 22.63
C LEU A 31 -10.07 9.67 21.97
N GLY A 32 -9.00 10.39 22.31
CA GLY A 32 -8.66 11.68 21.70
C GLY A 32 -8.41 11.57 20.19
N ARG A 33 -7.76 10.51 19.73
CA ARG A 33 -7.56 10.23 18.30
C ARG A 33 -8.85 9.87 17.58
N LEU A 34 -9.73 9.09 18.23
CA LEU A 34 -11.04 8.76 17.68
C LEU A 34 -11.90 10.02 17.53
N LEU A 35 -11.92 10.87 18.53
CA LEU A 35 -12.69 12.11 18.54
C LEU A 35 -12.14 13.19 17.58
N SER A 36 -10.93 13.03 17.04
CA SER A 36 -10.41 13.91 15.98
C SER A 36 -11.14 13.74 14.63
N LYS A 37 -11.88 12.66 14.45
CA LYS A 37 -12.79 12.50 13.31
C LYS A 37 -14.01 13.41 13.48
N ASN A 38 -14.54 13.91 12.38
CA ASN A 38 -15.66 14.85 12.41
C ASN A 38 -16.93 14.21 13.00
N PRO A 39 -17.35 14.56 14.22
CA PRO A 39 -18.52 13.93 14.87
C PRO A 39 -19.85 14.27 14.20
N TYR A 40 -19.91 15.41 13.50
CA TYR A 40 -21.13 15.86 12.82
C TYR A 40 -21.51 14.95 11.65
N LEU A 41 -20.52 14.32 11.01
CA LEU A 41 -20.77 13.36 9.95
C LEU A 41 -21.60 12.17 10.46
N TYR A 42 -21.23 11.62 11.59
CA TYR A 42 -21.93 10.46 12.19
C TYR A 42 -23.32 10.81 12.66
N ARG A 43 -23.50 12.04 13.17
CA ARG A 43 -24.80 12.56 13.56
C ARG A 43 -25.72 12.75 12.34
N ALA A 44 -25.17 13.22 11.23
CA ALA A 44 -25.90 13.34 9.96
C ALA A 44 -26.30 11.97 9.38
N LEU A 45 -25.54 10.90 9.68
CA LEU A 45 -25.87 9.51 9.32
C LEU A 45 -26.90 8.86 10.25
N GLY A 46 -27.46 9.61 11.23
CA GLY A 46 -28.49 9.12 12.14
C GLY A 46 -27.98 8.29 13.32
N ILE A 47 -26.67 8.28 13.57
CA ILE A 47 -26.09 7.57 14.71
C ILE A 47 -26.31 8.40 15.98
N ALA A 48 -27.20 7.92 16.83
CA ALA A 48 -27.61 8.59 18.06
C ALA A 48 -27.05 7.92 19.34
N ASP A 49 -26.69 6.66 19.26
CA ASP A 49 -26.12 5.90 20.37
C ASP A 49 -24.61 6.11 20.46
N SER A 50 -24.10 6.34 21.68
CA SER A 50 -22.69 6.62 21.92
C SER A 50 -21.79 5.40 21.66
N LEU A 51 -22.28 4.19 21.92
CA LEU A 51 -21.52 2.97 21.65
C LEU A 51 -21.40 2.72 20.15
N GLU A 52 -22.50 2.86 19.43
CA GLU A 52 -22.50 2.76 17.98
C GLU A 52 -21.58 3.82 17.35
N PHE A 53 -21.62 5.04 17.84
CA PHE A 53 -20.73 6.12 17.40
C PHE A 53 -19.26 5.74 17.57
N ILE A 54 -18.85 5.25 18.73
CA ILE A 54 -17.48 4.81 19.00
C ILE A 54 -17.09 3.64 18.09
N GLN A 55 -17.97 2.66 17.90
CA GLN A 55 -17.72 1.53 17.00
C GLN A 55 -17.48 1.98 15.56
N GLN A 56 -18.31 2.89 15.03
CA GLN A 56 -18.14 3.41 13.68
C GLN A 56 -16.85 4.22 13.53
N LEU A 57 -16.47 5.00 14.52
CA LEU A 57 -15.19 5.70 14.56
C LEU A 57 -14.00 4.74 14.52
N MET A 58 -14.06 3.69 15.33
CA MET A 58 -12.99 2.66 15.35
C MET A 58 -12.86 1.96 13.99
N ILE A 59 -13.98 1.54 13.39
CA ILE A 59 -14.00 0.91 12.07
C ILE A 59 -13.39 1.83 11.03
N ALA A 60 -13.82 3.09 10.98
CA ALA A 60 -13.31 4.07 10.01
C ALA A 60 -11.81 4.34 10.19
N PHE A 61 -11.32 4.38 11.44
CA PHE A 61 -9.91 4.59 11.73
C PHE A 61 -9.06 3.40 11.30
N VAL A 62 -9.47 2.19 11.68
CA VAL A 62 -8.75 0.95 11.35
C VAL A 62 -8.72 0.73 9.85
N SER A 63 -9.87 0.85 9.15
CA SER A 63 -9.94 0.63 7.71
C SER A 63 -9.03 1.57 6.92
N SER A 64 -9.02 2.86 7.26
CA SER A 64 -8.17 3.82 6.55
C SER A 64 -6.67 3.61 6.81
N SER A 65 -6.31 3.14 7.99
CA SER A 65 -4.93 2.77 8.33
C SER A 65 -4.50 1.48 7.66
N ASP A 66 -5.37 0.47 7.64
CA ASP A 66 -5.10 -0.83 7.04
C ASP A 66 -4.82 -0.73 5.53
N GLU A 67 -5.57 0.08 4.79
CA GLU A 67 -5.33 0.29 3.35
C GLU A 67 -3.94 0.89 3.08
N THR A 68 -3.55 1.90 3.87
CA THR A 68 -2.25 2.55 3.74
C THR A 68 -1.11 1.60 4.11
N ILE A 69 -1.24 0.89 5.23
CA ILE A 69 -0.24 -0.07 5.69
C ILE A 69 -0.11 -1.21 4.68
N PHE A 70 -1.22 -1.73 4.16
CA PHE A 70 -1.20 -2.80 3.17
C PHE A 70 -0.50 -2.38 1.87
N GLY A 71 -0.76 -1.18 1.38
CA GLY A 71 -0.09 -0.64 0.19
C GLY A 71 1.41 -0.49 0.37
N ASN A 72 1.81 0.25 1.41
CA ASN A 72 3.19 0.67 1.61
C ASN A 72 4.08 -0.45 2.20
N ASP A 73 3.52 -1.31 3.05
CA ASP A 73 4.32 -2.28 3.81
C ASP A 73 4.18 -3.73 3.32
N PHE A 74 3.26 -3.98 2.38
CA PHE A 74 3.10 -5.31 1.80
C PHE A 74 3.17 -5.29 0.27
N ILE A 75 2.28 -4.56 -0.42
CA ILE A 75 2.19 -4.62 -1.89
C ILE A 75 3.43 -4.02 -2.55
N GLU A 76 3.84 -2.81 -2.16
CA GLU A 76 5.02 -2.15 -2.73
C GLU A 76 6.31 -2.94 -2.49
N PRO A 77 6.64 -3.37 -1.24
CA PRO A 77 7.81 -4.22 -1.01
C PRO A 77 7.78 -5.55 -1.75
N LEU A 78 6.61 -6.17 -1.90
CA LEU A 78 6.46 -7.41 -2.67
C LEU A 78 6.73 -7.19 -4.17
N ALA A 79 6.26 -6.08 -4.72
CA ALA A 79 6.52 -5.70 -6.10
C ALA A 79 8.02 -5.41 -6.33
N ILE A 80 8.68 -4.71 -5.40
CA ILE A 80 10.12 -4.46 -5.41
C ILE A 80 10.90 -5.78 -5.36
N PHE A 81 10.52 -6.69 -4.46
CA PHE A 81 11.11 -8.01 -4.35
C PHE A 81 10.99 -8.80 -5.67
N ALA A 82 9.80 -8.82 -6.27
CA ALA A 82 9.54 -9.49 -7.53
C ALA A 82 10.37 -8.88 -8.69
N ALA A 83 10.47 -7.55 -8.75
CA ALA A 83 11.29 -6.87 -9.75
C ALA A 83 12.78 -7.18 -9.59
N THR A 84 13.26 -7.19 -8.34
CA THR A 84 14.70 -7.38 -8.04
C THR A 84 15.15 -8.83 -8.24
N HIS A 85 14.31 -9.81 -7.86
CA HIS A 85 14.68 -11.24 -7.88
C HIS A 85 14.09 -12.00 -9.07
N GLY A 86 13.17 -11.38 -9.82
CA GLY A 86 12.62 -11.96 -11.04
C GLY A 86 13.68 -11.99 -12.13
N THR A 87 13.97 -13.17 -12.69
CA THR A 87 14.81 -13.28 -13.88
C THR A 87 13.98 -13.07 -15.13
N ALA A 88 14.53 -12.35 -16.11
CA ALA A 88 13.97 -12.35 -17.45
C ALA A 88 14.00 -13.77 -18.03
N SER A 89 13.03 -14.12 -18.85
CA SER A 89 12.98 -15.41 -19.53
C SER A 89 14.13 -15.61 -20.53
N ASP A 90 14.76 -14.52 -20.93
CA ASP A 90 15.86 -14.45 -21.91
C ASP A 90 17.27 -14.34 -21.28
N GLY A 91 17.35 -14.28 -19.93
CA GLY A 91 18.61 -14.11 -19.21
C GLY A 91 19.22 -12.70 -19.31
N GLU A 92 18.49 -11.72 -19.82
CA GLU A 92 18.96 -10.34 -19.93
C GLU A 92 19.22 -9.72 -18.56
N LEU A 93 20.33 -9.01 -18.43
CA LEU A 93 20.67 -8.26 -17.22
C LEU A 93 19.69 -7.10 -17.04
N ARG A 94 19.14 -6.96 -15.83
CA ARG A 94 18.24 -5.89 -15.45
C ARG A 94 18.86 -5.04 -14.37
N ASN A 95 18.73 -3.74 -14.53
CA ASN A 95 18.99 -2.78 -13.47
C ASN A 95 17.65 -2.35 -12.87
N VAL A 96 17.45 -2.61 -11.58
CA VAL A 96 16.21 -2.26 -10.86
C VAL A 96 16.49 -1.10 -9.93
N THR A 97 15.80 0.00 -10.13
CA THR A 97 15.88 1.20 -9.29
C THR A 97 14.55 1.41 -8.56
N VAL A 98 14.62 1.61 -7.25
CA VAL A 98 13.47 1.89 -6.39
C VAL A 98 13.35 3.40 -6.20
N GLY A 99 12.13 3.94 -6.28
CA GLY A 99 11.89 5.38 -6.13
C GLY A 99 12.50 6.19 -7.28
N ALA A 100 12.40 5.71 -8.50
CA ALA A 100 13.09 6.26 -9.68
C ALA A 100 12.63 7.67 -10.11
N GLY A 101 11.49 8.16 -9.58
CA GLY A 101 10.99 9.50 -9.92
C GLY A 101 9.57 9.74 -9.41
N ALA A 102 9.04 10.92 -9.68
CA ALA A 102 7.67 11.28 -9.27
C ALA A 102 6.65 10.34 -9.92
N GLY A 103 5.91 9.60 -9.09
CA GLY A 103 4.90 8.63 -9.54
C GLY A 103 5.45 7.31 -10.07
N GLN A 104 6.76 7.07 -9.94
CA GLN A 104 7.42 5.82 -10.31
C GLN A 104 7.98 5.16 -9.05
N ASP A 105 7.41 4.03 -8.68
CA ASP A 105 7.86 3.30 -7.48
C ASP A 105 9.03 2.37 -7.81
N ILE A 106 9.04 1.82 -9.03
CA ILE A 106 10.08 0.92 -9.53
C ILE A 106 10.41 1.26 -10.98
N ALA A 107 11.68 1.29 -11.33
CA ALA A 107 12.15 1.30 -12.72
C ALA A 107 12.98 0.06 -13.00
N ILE A 108 12.73 -0.57 -14.13
CA ILE A 108 13.51 -1.71 -14.63
C ILE A 108 14.11 -1.30 -15.97
N GLU A 109 15.42 -1.28 -16.03
CA GLU A 109 16.18 -0.94 -17.23
C GLU A 109 16.90 -2.18 -17.74
N THR A 110 16.79 -2.44 -19.03
CA THR A 110 17.51 -3.46 -19.77
C THR A 110 18.32 -2.80 -20.88
N ALA A 111 19.11 -3.57 -21.65
CA ALA A 111 19.85 -3.03 -22.79
C ALA A 111 18.94 -2.35 -23.83
N ASN A 112 17.70 -2.81 -23.96
CA ASN A 112 16.78 -2.43 -25.05
C ASN A 112 15.46 -1.80 -24.57
N SER A 113 15.22 -1.74 -23.25
CA SER A 113 13.94 -1.26 -22.71
C SER A 113 14.08 -0.58 -21.36
N TYR A 114 13.17 0.36 -21.11
CA TYR A 114 12.98 1.00 -19.81
C TYR A 114 11.51 0.84 -19.42
N LEU A 115 11.25 0.24 -18.27
CA LEU A 115 9.92 0.02 -17.73
C LEU A 115 9.77 0.76 -16.41
N ALA A 116 8.88 1.74 -16.38
CA ALA A 116 8.49 2.46 -15.17
C ALA A 116 7.19 1.86 -14.62
N ILE A 117 7.19 1.50 -13.35
CA ILE A 117 6.07 0.87 -12.68
C ILE A 117 5.61 1.75 -11.53
N SER A 118 4.31 2.03 -11.49
CA SER A 118 3.65 2.63 -10.32
C SER A 118 2.78 1.57 -9.65
N VAL A 119 3.05 1.32 -8.37
CA VAL A 119 2.35 0.31 -7.56
C VAL A 119 1.14 0.95 -6.90
N LYS A 120 -0.04 0.42 -7.15
CA LYS A 120 -1.30 0.91 -6.56
C LYS A 120 -2.06 -0.25 -5.93
N SER A 121 -2.50 -0.08 -4.69
CA SER A 121 -3.18 -1.11 -3.90
C SER A 121 -4.64 -0.82 -3.58
N SER A 122 -5.20 0.32 -4.01
CA SER A 122 -6.57 0.71 -3.70
C SER A 122 -7.52 0.60 -4.90
N LYS A 123 -8.82 0.59 -4.62
CA LYS A 123 -9.86 0.62 -5.67
C LYS A 123 -9.80 1.89 -6.53
N ASN A 124 -9.38 3.00 -5.95
CA ASN A 124 -9.23 4.28 -6.65
C ASN A 124 -7.81 4.40 -7.21
N ILE A 125 -7.51 3.57 -8.20
CA ILE A 125 -6.18 3.46 -8.84
C ILE A 125 -5.78 4.78 -9.53
N PHE A 126 -6.76 5.53 -10.04
CA PHE A 126 -6.53 6.79 -10.72
C PHE A 126 -7.09 7.95 -9.91
N ASN A 127 -6.22 8.73 -9.29
CA ASN A 127 -6.55 10.05 -8.78
C ASN A 127 -6.16 11.11 -9.83
N SER A 128 -6.54 12.37 -9.60
CA SER A 128 -6.27 13.49 -10.53
C SER A 128 -4.77 13.71 -10.81
N GLN A 129 -3.89 13.26 -9.93
CA GLN A 129 -2.44 13.33 -10.12
C GLN A 129 -1.92 12.18 -10.99
N SER A 130 -2.46 10.98 -10.82
CA SER A 130 -2.13 9.82 -11.66
C SER A 130 -2.59 10.02 -13.10
N ALA A 131 -3.74 10.66 -13.30
CA ALA A 131 -4.26 10.95 -14.64
C ALA A 131 -3.41 11.99 -15.42
N LYS A 132 -2.75 12.93 -14.70
CA LYS A 132 -1.86 13.92 -15.34
C LYS A 132 -0.51 13.33 -15.78
N GLY A 133 -0.06 12.26 -15.13
CA GLY A 133 1.20 11.60 -15.49
C GLY A 133 1.11 10.67 -16.70
N GLN A 134 -0.10 10.28 -17.13
CA GLN A 134 -0.30 9.39 -18.28
C GLN A 134 -0.61 10.14 -19.60
N GLY A 135 -0.72 11.45 -19.58
CA GLY A 135 -1.11 12.28 -20.71
C GLY A 135 0.03 13.05 -21.40
N SER A 136 1.30 12.74 -21.12
CA SER A 136 2.46 13.38 -21.75
C SER A 136 3.32 12.35 -22.48
N GLU A 137 2.83 11.85 -23.59
CA GLU A 137 3.61 11.41 -24.74
C GLU A 137 3.34 12.32 -25.92
#